data_750f1de862ead402ca0599138f16c3d8
#
_entry.id   750f1de862ead402ca0599138f16c3d8
#
_cell.length_a   1.000
_cell.length_b   1.000
_cell.length_c   1.000
_cell.angle_alpha   90.00
_cell.angle_beta   90.00
_cell.angle_gamma   90.00
#
_symmetry.space_group_name_H-M   'P 1'
#
loop_
_entity.id
_entity.type
_entity.pdbx_description
1 polymer ?
#
loop_
_entity_poly.entity_id
_entity_poly.type
_entity_poly.pdbx_seq_one_letter_code
_entity_poly.pdbx_strand_id
1 'polypeptide(L)'
;MLTFLWKFVVFHFLIISCCLLDNVNPEDNLDIPAIAKYFNTKGRYEEVNPYLTEDILAVNGSILQPPSAQCQEIHLTAIIRHGTRYPTTKNIKEMQQLYNIVLHNASGEANWLREIQTQWTMWYTEDMDGRLVQKGVNDHKHLAIRLSKLFPSMISEENLRGGFIRFITSSKHRCVKSTLSFKAGLTELWAITDKEFDHVVNDTLMRFFDQCTRFVQEVDNNPSAVVEVNMFKQGPEMRSVQEKIADRLRVPYSLITHDLTEAAFYLCAYEFAIKAVNSPWCQLFDEVDAKVMEYASDLREYWKRGYGHDINSKSSCRLFHDVFRRLNKAAGENKSGQQVTEAVTIQVGHADTLLPLLTLLGFFKDSDALTSTNYASQTQRSFRTSHMLPYAANLVLVLYDCGGGDLRLQPLLNEKPVTFPGLTDPRTSMPLYEDVKEHYRELLQGCDFEAECQLFKHPAKV
;
A
#
# COMPACT_ATOMS: atom_id res chain seq x y z
N MET A 1 -51.58 -40.65 -22.64
CA MET A 1 -50.22 -41.20 -22.80
C MET A 1 -49.16 -40.14 -23.17
N LEU A 2 -49.53 -38.93 -23.59
CA LEU A 2 -48.59 -37.86 -23.96
C LEU A 2 -48.16 -36.95 -22.81
N THR A 3 -48.83 -36.94 -21.68
CA THR A 3 -48.54 -36.10 -20.52
C THR A 3 -47.50 -36.67 -19.55
N PHE A 4 -47.14 -37.95 -19.68
CA PHE A 4 -46.16 -38.63 -18.86
C PHE A 4 -44.72 -38.52 -19.40
N LEU A 5 -44.57 -38.38 -20.72
CA LEU A 5 -43.25 -38.23 -21.35
C LEU A 5 -42.63 -36.80 -21.17
N TRP A 6 -43.45 -35.80 -20.98
CA TRP A 6 -42.96 -34.42 -20.82
C TRP A 6 -42.37 -34.15 -19.40
N LYS A 7 -42.87 -34.84 -18.39
CA LYS A 7 -42.31 -34.73 -17.04
C LYS A 7 -40.97 -35.46 -16.90
N PHE A 8 -40.69 -36.50 -17.64
CA PHE A 8 -39.41 -37.20 -17.61
C PHE A 8 -38.29 -36.43 -18.36
N VAL A 9 -38.61 -35.73 -19.40
CA VAL A 9 -37.59 -34.93 -20.16
C VAL A 9 -37.20 -33.67 -19.40
N VAL A 10 -38.13 -33.00 -18.72
CA VAL A 10 -37.84 -31.83 -17.88
C VAL A 10 -37.02 -32.19 -16.65
N PHE A 11 -37.25 -33.38 -16.06
CA PHE A 11 -36.51 -33.86 -14.91
C PHE A 11 -35.05 -34.28 -15.26
N HIS A 12 -34.85 -34.83 -16.46
CA HIS A 12 -33.49 -35.16 -16.94
C HIS A 12 -32.67 -33.92 -17.32
N PHE A 13 -33.28 -32.86 -17.87
CA PHE A 13 -32.62 -31.63 -18.19
C PHE A 13 -32.26 -30.81 -16.91
N LEU A 14 -33.04 -30.89 -15.86
CA LEU A 14 -32.72 -30.26 -14.57
C LEU A 14 -31.62 -31.02 -13.80
N ILE A 15 -31.49 -32.32 -13.97
CA ILE A 15 -30.41 -33.11 -13.35
C ILE A 15 -29.09 -32.92 -14.11
N ILE A 16 -29.12 -32.77 -15.45
CA ILE A 16 -27.91 -32.52 -16.27
C ILE A 16 -27.43 -31.07 -16.09
N SER A 17 -28.32 -30.11 -15.84
CA SER A 17 -27.94 -28.70 -15.56
C SER A 17 -27.39 -28.51 -14.14
N CYS A 18 -27.65 -29.43 -13.20
CA CYS A 18 -27.11 -29.36 -11.84
C CYS A 18 -25.74 -30.07 -11.70
N CYS A 19 -25.32 -30.86 -12.71
CA CYS A 19 -24.03 -31.56 -12.73
C CYS A 19 -22.96 -30.84 -13.56
N LEU A 20 -23.27 -29.64 -14.12
CA LEU A 20 -22.32 -28.75 -14.78
C LEU A 20 -22.02 -27.49 -13.95
N LEU A 21 -22.34 -27.50 -12.65
CA LEU A 21 -21.64 -26.64 -11.70
C LEU A 21 -20.28 -27.29 -11.49
N ASP A 22 -19.32 -26.79 -12.24
CA ASP A 22 -17.92 -27.14 -12.10
C ASP A 22 -17.57 -27.32 -10.64
N ASN A 23 -17.12 -28.53 -10.32
CA ASN A 23 -16.26 -28.72 -9.16
C ASN A 23 -15.02 -27.87 -9.33
N VAL A 24 -15.10 -26.60 -8.97
CA VAL A 24 -13.94 -25.79 -8.65
C VAL A 24 -13.40 -26.43 -7.38
N ASN A 25 -12.39 -27.26 -7.55
CA ASN A 25 -11.61 -27.80 -6.47
C ASN A 25 -11.10 -26.62 -5.62
N PRO A 26 -11.27 -26.61 -4.30
CA PRO A 26 -10.73 -25.55 -3.45
C PRO A 26 -9.18 -25.60 -3.31
N GLU A 27 -8.51 -26.40 -4.09
CA GLU A 27 -7.05 -26.50 -4.20
C GLU A 27 -6.54 -25.95 -5.55
N ASP A 28 -7.05 -24.82 -6.03
CA ASP A 28 -6.24 -23.99 -6.90
C ASP A 28 -5.14 -23.38 -6.02
N ASN A 29 -4.05 -24.14 -5.90
CA ASN A 29 -2.77 -23.67 -5.39
C ASN A 29 -2.45 -22.40 -6.17
N LEU A 30 -2.67 -21.22 -5.56
CA LEU A 30 -2.37 -19.94 -6.21
C LEU A 30 -0.95 -20.06 -6.71
N ASP A 31 -0.75 -20.02 -8.02
CA ASP A 31 0.58 -20.09 -8.63
C ASP A 31 1.32 -18.77 -8.38
N ILE A 32 1.80 -18.62 -7.13
CA ILE A 32 2.43 -17.41 -6.64
C ILE A 32 3.85 -17.35 -7.19
N PRO A 33 4.23 -16.29 -7.91
CA PRO A 33 5.61 -16.10 -8.31
C PRO A 33 6.56 -16.14 -7.10
N ALA A 34 7.61 -16.93 -7.15
CA ALA A 34 8.60 -17.03 -6.06
C ALA A 34 9.21 -15.67 -5.67
N ILE A 35 9.15 -14.69 -6.59
CA ILE A 35 9.65 -13.32 -6.42
C ILE A 35 8.58 -12.33 -5.92
N ALA A 36 7.34 -12.75 -5.66
CA ALA A 36 6.21 -11.87 -5.33
C ALA A 36 6.48 -10.97 -4.11
N LYS A 37 7.21 -11.48 -3.12
CA LYS A 37 7.62 -10.74 -1.90
C LYS A 37 8.55 -9.55 -2.16
N TYR A 38 9.04 -9.37 -3.41
CA TYR A 38 9.94 -8.28 -3.80
C TYR A 38 9.28 -7.23 -4.70
N PHE A 39 7.95 -7.28 -4.91
CA PHE A 39 7.25 -6.36 -5.84
C PHE A 39 7.05 -4.94 -5.33
N ASN A 40 7.69 -4.56 -4.22
CA ASN A 40 7.69 -3.20 -3.66
C ASN A 40 6.26 -2.65 -3.51
N THR A 41 6.06 -1.42 -3.98
CA THR A 41 4.74 -0.77 -3.98
C THR A 41 3.72 -1.40 -4.95
N LYS A 42 4.06 -2.46 -5.70
CA LYS A 42 3.14 -3.25 -6.54
C LYS A 42 2.79 -4.60 -5.90
N GLY A 43 3.34 -4.88 -4.72
CA GLY A 43 3.02 -6.08 -3.94
C GLY A 43 1.55 -6.10 -3.50
N ARG A 44 0.98 -7.30 -3.43
CA ARG A 44 -0.36 -7.53 -2.87
C ARG A 44 -0.30 -7.41 -1.36
N TYR A 45 -1.46 -7.12 -0.74
CA TYR A 45 -1.57 -7.02 0.71
C TYR A 45 -1.31 -8.36 1.42
N GLU A 46 -1.68 -9.46 0.78
CA GLU A 46 -1.48 -10.81 1.26
C GLU A 46 0.01 -11.18 1.38
N GLU A 47 0.90 -10.56 0.59
CA GLU A 47 2.35 -10.84 0.67
C GLU A 47 2.98 -10.38 1.99
N VAL A 48 2.40 -9.37 2.64
CA VAL A 48 2.82 -8.95 3.98
C VAL A 48 1.99 -9.58 5.09
N ASN A 49 0.86 -10.21 4.76
CA ASN A 49 -0.04 -10.92 5.66
C ASN A 49 -0.39 -12.31 5.08
N PRO A 50 0.55 -13.28 5.04
CA PRO A 50 0.38 -14.55 4.34
C PRO A 50 -0.84 -15.37 4.78
N TYR A 51 -1.28 -15.23 6.04
CA TYR A 51 -2.48 -15.92 6.54
C TYR A 51 -3.77 -15.52 5.81
N LEU A 52 -3.77 -14.36 5.12
CA LEU A 52 -4.89 -13.90 4.30
C LEU A 52 -5.03 -14.66 2.97
N THR A 53 -4.04 -15.47 2.60
CA THR A 53 -4.16 -16.37 1.43
C THR A 53 -5.09 -17.54 1.71
N GLU A 54 -5.21 -17.98 2.97
CA GLU A 54 -6.11 -19.04 3.41
C GLU A 54 -7.52 -18.50 3.72
N ASP A 55 -7.60 -17.41 4.47
CA ASP A 55 -8.85 -16.69 4.76
C ASP A 55 -8.62 -15.17 4.67
N ILE A 56 -9.14 -14.56 3.62
CA ILE A 56 -9.01 -13.13 3.35
C ILE A 56 -9.67 -12.24 4.41
N LEU A 57 -10.55 -12.78 5.24
CA LEU A 57 -11.25 -12.10 6.33
C LEU A 57 -10.75 -12.52 7.72
N ALA A 58 -9.67 -13.31 7.79
CA ALA A 58 -9.05 -13.70 9.06
C ALA A 58 -8.49 -12.49 9.80
N VAL A 59 -8.63 -12.49 11.11
CA VAL A 59 -8.04 -11.52 12.02
C VAL A 59 -7.40 -12.22 13.22
N ASN A 60 -6.32 -11.63 13.73
CA ASN A 60 -5.66 -12.10 14.94
C ASN A 60 -5.75 -11.03 16.04
N GLY A 61 -6.88 -11.00 16.77
CA GLY A 61 -7.09 -10.05 17.86
C GLY A 61 -6.11 -10.21 19.02
N SER A 62 -5.48 -11.39 19.17
CA SER A 62 -4.51 -11.62 20.26
C SER A 62 -3.24 -10.79 20.15
N ILE A 63 -2.94 -10.24 18.98
CA ILE A 63 -1.79 -9.37 18.79
C ILE A 63 -1.95 -7.97 19.41
N LEU A 64 -3.18 -7.52 19.66
CA LEU A 64 -3.45 -6.17 20.17
C LEU A 64 -2.97 -5.99 21.62
N GLN A 65 -3.09 -7.00 22.45
CA GLN A 65 -2.57 -7.10 23.83
C GLN A 65 -2.55 -5.78 24.63
N PRO A 66 -3.70 -5.14 24.90
CA PRO A 66 -3.72 -3.98 25.79
C PRO A 66 -3.18 -4.39 27.18
N PRO A 67 -2.51 -3.49 27.91
CA PRO A 67 -1.83 -3.80 29.15
C PRO A 67 -2.78 -4.26 30.28
N SER A 68 -4.06 -3.99 30.16
CA SER A 68 -5.08 -4.47 31.08
C SER A 68 -6.44 -4.67 30.38
N ALA A 69 -7.27 -5.53 30.93
CA ALA A 69 -8.66 -5.72 30.46
C ALA A 69 -9.56 -4.47 30.68
N GLN A 70 -9.07 -3.47 31.40
CA GLN A 70 -9.77 -2.19 31.61
C GLN A 70 -9.54 -1.20 30.48
N CYS A 71 -8.51 -1.44 29.63
CA CYS A 71 -8.24 -0.56 28.50
C CYS A 71 -9.36 -0.67 27.46
N GLN A 72 -9.97 0.46 27.13
CA GLN A 72 -11.01 0.57 26.10
C GLN A 72 -10.55 1.51 25.00
N GLU A 73 -10.85 1.16 23.75
CA GLU A 73 -10.58 2.05 22.62
C GLU A 73 -11.49 3.26 22.69
N ILE A 74 -10.92 4.46 22.51
CA ILE A 74 -11.70 5.72 22.50
C ILE A 74 -11.59 6.46 21.17
N HIS A 75 -10.51 6.24 20.39
CA HIS A 75 -10.36 6.80 19.06
C HIS A 75 -9.46 5.92 18.19
N LEU A 76 -9.79 5.85 16.90
CA LEU A 76 -9.01 5.17 15.87
C LEU A 76 -8.83 6.09 14.66
N THR A 77 -7.59 6.35 14.27
CA THR A 77 -7.25 7.01 13.02
C THR A 77 -6.50 6.04 12.12
N ALA A 78 -7.00 5.83 10.89
CA ALA A 78 -6.38 4.99 9.87
C ALA A 78 -5.99 5.81 8.66
N ILE A 79 -4.70 5.81 8.29
CA ILE A 79 -4.17 6.37 7.05
C ILE A 79 -3.91 5.20 6.10
N ILE A 80 -4.64 5.14 4.99
CA ILE A 80 -4.70 3.97 4.13
C ILE A 80 -4.30 4.35 2.70
N ARG A 81 -3.40 3.58 2.10
CA ARG A 81 -3.10 3.65 0.68
C ARG A 81 -4.26 3.07 -0.14
N HIS A 82 -4.54 3.65 -1.33
CA HIS A 82 -5.51 3.06 -2.27
C HIS A 82 -5.21 1.58 -2.57
N GLY A 83 -6.22 0.82 -2.98
CA GLY A 83 -6.11 -0.59 -3.35
C GLY A 83 -5.38 -0.83 -4.67
N THR A 84 -5.35 -2.09 -5.10
CA THR A 84 -4.70 -2.53 -6.35
C THR A 84 -5.24 -1.74 -7.54
N ARG A 85 -4.34 -1.31 -8.42
CA ARG A 85 -4.65 -0.45 -9.57
C ARG A 85 -3.92 -0.88 -10.83
N TYR A 86 -4.39 -0.40 -11.97
CA TYR A 86 -3.68 -0.53 -13.25
C TYR A 86 -2.35 0.25 -13.25
N PRO A 87 -1.40 -0.11 -14.13
CA PRO A 87 -0.20 0.69 -14.38
C PRO A 87 -0.57 2.09 -14.87
N THR A 88 0.39 3.01 -14.75
CA THR A 88 0.25 4.36 -15.34
C THR A 88 0.55 4.32 -16.83
N THR A 89 0.07 5.33 -17.58
CA THR A 89 0.34 5.48 -19.02
C THR A 89 1.83 5.37 -19.34
N LYS A 90 2.71 5.95 -18.51
CA LYS A 90 4.17 5.82 -18.69
C LYS A 90 4.60 4.34 -18.65
N ASN A 91 4.20 3.61 -17.61
CA ASN A 91 4.54 2.18 -17.50
C ASN A 91 3.95 1.35 -18.66
N ILE A 92 2.71 1.64 -19.09
CA ILE A 92 2.07 0.97 -20.21
C ILE A 92 2.88 1.12 -21.50
N LYS A 93 3.38 2.33 -21.78
CA LYS A 93 4.23 2.59 -22.96
C LYS A 93 5.55 1.82 -22.91
N GLU A 94 6.21 1.77 -21.76
CA GLU A 94 7.45 1.00 -21.56
C GLU A 94 7.20 -0.51 -21.70
N MET A 95 6.12 -1.02 -21.14
CA MET A 95 5.69 -2.42 -21.29
C MET A 95 5.39 -2.77 -22.75
N GLN A 96 4.69 -1.88 -23.48
CA GLN A 96 4.41 -2.08 -24.90
C GLN A 96 5.70 -2.11 -25.73
N GLN A 97 6.65 -1.24 -25.43
CA GLN A 97 7.96 -1.23 -26.11
C GLN A 97 8.69 -2.56 -25.88
N LEU A 98 8.75 -3.04 -24.64
CA LEU A 98 9.37 -4.32 -24.31
C LEU A 98 8.66 -5.48 -25.05
N TYR A 99 7.33 -5.51 -25.02
CA TYR A 99 6.54 -6.54 -25.69
C TYR A 99 6.83 -6.59 -27.19
N ASN A 100 6.93 -5.44 -27.86
CA ASN A 100 7.30 -5.36 -29.27
C ASN A 100 8.71 -5.92 -29.53
N ILE A 101 9.67 -5.63 -28.64
CA ILE A 101 11.02 -6.22 -28.76
C ILE A 101 10.94 -7.75 -28.65
N VAL A 102 10.19 -8.28 -27.68
CA VAL A 102 10.07 -9.74 -27.51
C VAL A 102 9.40 -10.39 -28.71
N LEU A 103 8.36 -9.77 -29.28
CA LEU A 103 7.68 -10.31 -30.46
C LEU A 103 8.57 -10.38 -31.70
N HIS A 104 9.41 -9.37 -31.94
CA HIS A 104 10.13 -9.22 -33.20
C HIS A 104 11.59 -9.62 -33.14
N ASN A 105 12.21 -9.60 -31.96
CA ASN A 105 13.65 -9.79 -31.82
C ASN A 105 14.02 -11.02 -30.95
N ALA A 106 13.16 -11.42 -30.00
CA ALA A 106 13.49 -12.52 -29.11
C ALA A 106 13.40 -13.86 -29.81
N SER A 107 14.32 -14.77 -29.46
CA SER A 107 14.38 -16.12 -29.99
C SER A 107 14.68 -17.13 -28.88
N GLY A 108 14.13 -18.34 -28.97
CA GLY A 108 14.37 -19.39 -27.99
C GLY A 108 13.24 -20.43 -27.98
N GLU A 109 13.51 -21.54 -27.29
CA GLU A 109 12.59 -22.68 -27.22
C GLU A 109 11.86 -22.78 -25.87
N ALA A 110 12.13 -21.84 -24.94
CA ALA A 110 11.51 -21.84 -23.61
C ALA A 110 9.99 -21.67 -23.72
N ASN A 111 9.23 -22.48 -22.98
CA ASN A 111 7.77 -22.46 -23.03
C ASN A 111 7.19 -21.09 -22.66
N TRP A 112 7.71 -20.45 -21.63
CA TRP A 112 7.28 -19.13 -21.21
C TRP A 112 7.49 -18.04 -22.29
N LEU A 113 8.61 -18.13 -23.07
CA LEU A 113 8.84 -17.19 -24.16
C LEU A 113 7.86 -17.41 -25.29
N ARG A 114 7.61 -18.68 -25.64
CA ARG A 114 6.61 -19.06 -26.65
C ARG A 114 5.21 -18.61 -26.22
N GLU A 115 4.87 -18.74 -24.95
CA GLU A 115 3.62 -18.24 -24.40
C GLU A 115 3.49 -16.72 -24.57
N ILE A 116 4.53 -15.94 -24.27
CA ILE A 116 4.52 -14.47 -24.51
C ILE A 116 4.31 -14.17 -26.01
N GLN A 117 4.98 -14.90 -26.89
CA GLN A 117 4.94 -14.62 -28.32
C GLN A 117 3.65 -15.07 -29.02
N THR A 118 2.93 -16.06 -28.48
CA THR A 118 1.80 -16.69 -29.18
C THR A 118 0.47 -16.64 -28.47
N GLN A 119 0.45 -16.45 -27.15
CA GLN A 119 -0.77 -16.52 -26.33
C GLN A 119 -1.00 -15.25 -25.52
N TRP A 120 0.05 -14.67 -24.95
CA TRP A 120 -0.05 -13.44 -24.21
C TRP A 120 -0.29 -12.25 -25.14
N THR A 121 -1.13 -11.31 -24.73
CA THR A 121 -1.40 -10.08 -25.49
C THR A 121 -1.27 -8.87 -24.59
N MET A 122 -0.83 -7.75 -25.14
CA MET A 122 -0.79 -6.48 -24.41
C MET A 122 -2.22 -5.97 -24.19
N TRP A 123 -2.74 -6.24 -23.01
CA TRP A 123 -4.12 -5.93 -22.62
C TRP A 123 -4.27 -4.61 -21.86
N TYR A 124 -3.16 -3.99 -21.47
CA TYR A 124 -3.18 -2.67 -20.86
C TYR A 124 -3.39 -1.59 -21.92
N THR A 125 -4.33 -0.67 -21.65
CA THR A 125 -4.67 0.45 -22.53
C THR A 125 -4.49 1.79 -21.79
N GLU A 126 -4.30 2.89 -22.52
CA GLU A 126 -4.02 4.20 -21.89
C GLU A 126 -5.19 4.73 -21.04
N ASP A 127 -6.42 4.36 -21.32
CA ASP A 127 -7.61 4.71 -20.52
C ASP A 127 -7.65 4.04 -19.16
N MET A 128 -6.83 3.00 -18.95
CA MET A 128 -6.64 2.36 -17.64
C MET A 128 -5.78 3.18 -16.66
N ASP A 129 -5.08 4.21 -17.11
CA ASP A 129 -4.09 5.02 -16.39
C ASP A 129 -4.29 5.12 -14.87
N GLY A 130 -3.62 4.26 -14.12
CA GLY A 130 -3.65 4.26 -12.65
C GLY A 130 -5.03 4.11 -11.99
N ARG A 131 -6.05 3.63 -12.73
CA ARG A 131 -7.41 3.41 -12.19
C ARG A 131 -7.44 2.18 -11.29
N LEU A 132 -8.31 2.22 -10.28
CA LEU A 132 -8.53 1.09 -9.38
C LEU A 132 -9.11 -0.11 -10.15
N VAL A 133 -8.58 -1.31 -9.90
CA VAL A 133 -9.09 -2.57 -10.43
C VAL A 133 -10.07 -3.23 -9.46
N GLN A 134 -10.77 -4.30 -9.88
CA GLN A 134 -11.70 -5.04 -9.01
C GLN A 134 -11.01 -5.62 -7.78
N LYS A 135 -9.77 -6.15 -7.91
CA LYS A 135 -8.96 -6.57 -6.75
C LYS A 135 -8.79 -5.43 -5.75
N GLY A 136 -8.53 -4.19 -6.23
CA GLY A 136 -8.41 -3.01 -5.37
C GLY A 136 -9.71 -2.60 -4.67
N VAL A 137 -10.86 -2.84 -5.29
CA VAL A 137 -12.17 -2.72 -4.64
C VAL A 137 -12.27 -3.73 -3.49
N ASN A 138 -11.91 -4.99 -3.76
CA ASN A 138 -11.96 -6.07 -2.77
C ASN A 138 -10.93 -5.83 -1.64
N ASP A 139 -9.73 -5.33 -1.94
CA ASP A 139 -8.72 -4.98 -0.92
C ASP A 139 -9.32 -4.10 0.18
N HIS A 140 -10.04 -3.04 -0.21
CA HIS A 140 -10.64 -2.10 0.74
C HIS A 140 -11.89 -2.62 1.41
N LYS A 141 -12.73 -3.40 0.72
CA LYS A 141 -13.89 -4.07 1.35
C LYS A 141 -13.43 -5.02 2.46
N HIS A 142 -12.47 -5.89 2.14
CA HIS A 142 -11.97 -6.87 3.10
C HIS A 142 -11.22 -6.20 4.26
N LEU A 143 -10.42 -5.17 3.99
CA LEU A 143 -9.76 -4.40 5.04
C LEU A 143 -10.79 -3.77 6.01
N ALA A 144 -11.88 -3.20 5.49
CA ALA A 144 -12.94 -2.62 6.32
C ALA A 144 -13.57 -3.67 7.24
N ILE A 145 -13.87 -4.86 6.71
CA ILE A 145 -14.43 -5.98 7.49
C ILE A 145 -13.42 -6.46 8.54
N ARG A 146 -12.14 -6.61 8.21
CA ARG A 146 -11.13 -7.03 9.18
C ARG A 146 -10.93 -6.00 10.29
N LEU A 147 -10.84 -4.72 9.94
CA LEU A 147 -10.73 -3.66 10.96
C LEU A 147 -11.95 -3.58 11.88
N SER A 148 -13.16 -3.84 11.36
CA SER A 148 -14.36 -3.92 12.21
C SER A 148 -14.34 -5.14 13.15
N LYS A 149 -13.76 -6.26 12.71
CA LYS A 149 -13.58 -7.44 13.59
C LYS A 149 -12.48 -7.21 14.64
N LEU A 150 -11.42 -6.47 14.31
CA LEU A 150 -10.35 -6.13 15.25
C LEU A 150 -10.78 -5.10 16.30
N PHE A 151 -11.60 -4.13 15.89
CA PHE A 151 -12.04 -3.00 16.71
C PHE A 151 -13.58 -2.85 16.71
N PRO A 152 -14.32 -3.85 17.19
CA PRO A 152 -15.78 -3.88 17.09
C PRO A 152 -16.48 -2.78 17.90
N SER A 153 -15.83 -2.25 18.96
CA SER A 153 -16.31 -1.09 19.73
C SER A 153 -16.21 0.21 18.94
N MET A 154 -15.22 0.31 18.04
CA MET A 154 -14.94 1.51 17.25
C MET A 154 -15.64 1.48 15.90
N ILE A 155 -15.36 0.45 15.09
CA ILE A 155 -15.94 0.29 13.76
C ILE A 155 -17.15 -0.61 13.89
N SER A 156 -18.29 -0.02 14.24
CA SER A 156 -19.58 -0.66 14.47
C SER A 156 -20.67 -0.03 13.61
N GLU A 157 -21.78 -0.76 13.42
CA GLU A 157 -22.97 -0.22 12.74
C GLU A 157 -23.50 1.03 13.46
N GLU A 158 -23.52 1.00 14.81
CA GLU A 158 -23.98 2.12 15.63
C GLU A 158 -23.14 3.38 15.37
N ASN A 159 -21.81 3.26 15.42
CA ASN A 159 -20.92 4.39 15.17
C ASN A 159 -21.01 4.90 13.73
N LEU A 160 -21.20 3.98 12.76
CA LEU A 160 -21.38 4.37 11.36
C LEU A 160 -22.69 5.14 11.16
N ARG A 161 -23.82 4.63 11.68
CA ARG A 161 -25.14 5.27 11.59
C ARG A 161 -25.20 6.59 12.39
N GLY A 162 -24.49 6.64 13.51
CA GLY A 162 -24.39 7.83 14.39
C GLY A 162 -23.51 8.95 13.80
N GLY A 163 -22.75 8.69 12.71
CA GLY A 163 -21.86 9.68 12.12
C GLY A 163 -20.54 9.86 12.89
N PHE A 164 -20.19 8.92 13.76
CA PHE A 164 -18.94 8.93 14.54
C PHE A 164 -17.74 8.36 13.73
N ILE A 165 -17.98 7.81 12.53
CA ILE A 165 -16.95 7.37 11.59
C ILE A 165 -16.85 8.39 10.47
N ARG A 166 -15.69 9.04 10.34
CA ARG A 166 -15.42 10.03 9.32
C ARG A 166 -14.55 9.45 8.21
N PHE A 167 -14.93 9.74 6.96
CA PHE A 167 -14.17 9.31 5.77
C PHE A 167 -13.57 10.52 5.05
N ILE A 168 -12.26 10.47 4.80
CA ILE A 168 -11.52 11.51 4.09
C ILE A 168 -10.72 10.85 2.97
N THR A 169 -10.68 11.46 1.78
CA THR A 169 -9.98 10.90 0.62
C THR A 169 -9.29 11.97 -0.20
N SER A 170 -8.29 11.59 -1.00
CA SER A 170 -7.82 12.46 -2.07
C SER A 170 -8.78 12.43 -3.26
N SER A 171 -8.71 13.44 -4.13
CA SER A 171 -9.55 13.57 -5.32
C SER A 171 -9.27 12.52 -6.42
N LYS A 172 -8.16 11.79 -6.36
CA LYS A 172 -7.80 10.81 -7.40
C LYS A 172 -8.78 9.65 -7.43
N HIS A 173 -9.25 9.30 -8.62
CA HIS A 173 -10.23 8.24 -8.86
C HIS A 173 -9.99 6.98 -8.00
N ARG A 174 -8.75 6.49 -7.96
CA ARG A 174 -8.40 5.28 -7.19
C ARG A 174 -8.61 5.43 -5.68
N CYS A 175 -8.40 6.64 -5.11
CA CYS A 175 -8.61 6.87 -3.69
C CYS A 175 -10.11 7.03 -3.36
N VAL A 176 -10.84 7.79 -4.17
CA VAL A 176 -12.31 7.92 -4.02
C VAL A 176 -12.96 6.55 -4.13
N LYS A 177 -12.62 5.76 -5.14
CA LYS A 177 -13.15 4.39 -5.31
C LYS A 177 -12.75 3.47 -4.16
N SER A 178 -11.53 3.56 -3.64
CA SER A 178 -11.10 2.81 -2.45
C SER A 178 -11.91 3.18 -1.21
N THR A 179 -12.18 4.47 -1.01
CA THR A 179 -13.03 4.95 0.10
C THR A 179 -14.46 4.44 -0.03
N LEU A 180 -15.04 4.50 -1.23
CA LEU A 180 -16.36 3.93 -1.51
C LEU A 180 -16.39 2.42 -1.27
N SER A 181 -15.32 1.71 -1.65
CA SER A 181 -15.19 0.27 -1.42
C SER A 181 -15.08 -0.08 0.05
N PHE A 182 -14.33 0.71 0.84
CA PHE A 182 -14.26 0.55 2.29
C PHE A 182 -15.64 0.70 2.93
N LYS A 183 -16.38 1.75 2.58
CA LYS A 183 -17.77 1.95 3.04
C LYS A 183 -18.68 0.80 2.62
N ALA A 184 -18.55 0.33 1.36
CA ALA A 184 -19.32 -0.79 0.87
C ALA A 184 -19.05 -2.08 1.66
N GLY A 185 -17.80 -2.34 2.05
CA GLY A 185 -17.47 -3.47 2.93
C GLY A 185 -18.21 -3.44 4.26
N LEU A 186 -18.33 -2.26 4.88
CA LEU A 186 -19.08 -2.08 6.14
C LEU A 186 -20.59 -2.20 5.91
N THR A 187 -21.13 -1.55 4.88
CA THR A 187 -22.58 -1.60 4.62
C THR A 187 -23.07 -2.99 4.21
N GLU A 188 -22.27 -3.74 3.44
CA GLU A 188 -22.54 -5.12 3.10
C GLU A 188 -22.47 -6.03 4.33
N LEU A 189 -21.47 -5.84 5.22
CA LEU A 189 -21.32 -6.62 6.45
C LEU A 189 -22.55 -6.51 7.35
N TRP A 190 -23.14 -5.33 7.47
CA TRP A 190 -24.30 -5.07 8.34
C TRP A 190 -25.62 -4.96 7.57
N ALA A 191 -25.66 -5.32 6.29
CA ALA A 191 -26.84 -5.27 5.43
C ALA A 191 -27.55 -3.89 5.43
N ILE A 192 -26.77 -2.80 5.48
CA ILE A 192 -27.29 -1.43 5.47
C ILE A 192 -27.66 -1.06 4.04
N THR A 193 -28.94 -0.86 3.75
CA THR A 193 -29.47 -0.47 2.44
C THR A 193 -30.25 0.83 2.46
N ASP A 194 -30.52 1.37 3.64
CA ASP A 194 -31.40 2.49 3.91
C ASP A 194 -30.67 3.83 4.07
N LYS A 195 -29.34 3.83 4.08
CA LYS A 195 -28.53 5.03 4.31
C LYS A 195 -27.22 5.02 3.51
N GLU A 196 -26.94 6.16 2.89
CA GLU A 196 -25.62 6.45 2.34
C GLU A 196 -24.78 7.23 3.35
N PHE A 197 -23.47 7.06 3.28
CA PHE A 197 -22.51 7.73 4.16
C PHE A 197 -21.60 8.64 3.35
N ASP A 198 -21.43 9.87 3.81
CA ASP A 198 -20.62 10.87 3.14
C ASP A 198 -19.12 10.59 3.27
N HIS A 199 -18.34 11.25 2.44
CA HIS A 199 -16.89 11.35 2.54
C HIS A 199 -16.45 12.77 2.12
N VAL A 200 -15.32 13.19 2.66
CA VAL A 200 -14.73 14.50 2.35
C VAL A 200 -13.53 14.29 1.42
N VAL A 201 -13.53 14.97 0.27
CA VAL A 201 -12.34 15.07 -0.58
C VAL A 201 -11.45 16.18 -0.04
N ASN A 202 -10.22 15.85 0.35
CA ASN A 202 -9.26 16.79 0.92
C ASN A 202 -7.85 16.55 0.41
N ASP A 203 -7.52 17.13 -0.74
CA ASP A 203 -6.18 17.03 -1.33
C ASP A 203 -5.11 17.80 -0.52
N THR A 204 -5.53 18.84 0.21
CA THR A 204 -4.62 19.58 1.09
C THR A 204 -4.02 18.68 2.17
N LEU A 205 -4.82 17.71 2.64
CA LEU A 205 -4.40 16.74 3.65
C LEU A 205 -3.83 15.46 3.03
N MET A 206 -4.46 14.92 1.98
CA MET A 206 -4.10 13.60 1.44
C MET A 206 -3.09 13.65 0.29
N ARG A 207 -2.83 14.85 -0.25
CA ARG A 207 -1.85 15.12 -1.31
C ARG A 207 -1.03 16.38 -0.99
N PHE A 208 -0.68 16.56 0.28
CA PHE A 208 0.13 17.68 0.78
C PHE A 208 1.41 17.89 -0.03
N PHE A 209 2.03 16.81 -0.51
CA PHE A 209 3.27 16.83 -1.28
C PHE A 209 3.15 17.64 -2.59
N ASP A 210 1.99 17.64 -3.24
CA ASP A 210 1.78 18.46 -4.46
C ASP A 210 1.70 19.96 -4.15
N GLN A 211 1.43 20.33 -2.91
CA GLN A 211 1.29 21.72 -2.46
C GLN A 211 2.55 22.25 -1.77
N CYS A 212 3.52 21.39 -1.50
CA CYS A 212 4.78 21.73 -0.88
C CYS A 212 5.76 22.23 -1.95
N THR A 213 5.83 23.53 -2.17
CA THR A 213 6.65 24.14 -3.24
C THR A 213 8.11 23.72 -3.16
N ARG A 214 8.69 23.67 -1.94
CA ARG A 214 10.06 23.23 -1.71
C ARG A 214 10.25 21.77 -2.14
N PHE A 215 9.35 20.86 -1.75
CA PHE A 215 9.41 19.47 -2.18
C PHE A 215 9.31 19.33 -3.70
N VAL A 216 8.35 20.03 -4.33
CA VAL A 216 8.15 19.96 -5.77
C VAL A 216 9.38 20.44 -6.53
N GLN A 217 10.03 21.52 -6.08
CA GLN A 217 11.17 22.11 -6.79
C GLN A 217 12.51 21.45 -6.44
N GLU A 218 12.74 21.11 -5.17
CA GLU A 218 14.03 20.57 -4.72
C GLU A 218 14.12 19.05 -4.91
N VAL A 219 12.99 18.33 -4.96
CA VAL A 219 12.98 16.87 -5.03
C VAL A 219 12.20 16.34 -6.23
N ASP A 220 10.90 16.64 -6.35
CA ASP A 220 10.07 15.94 -7.33
C ASP A 220 10.43 16.27 -8.77
N ASN A 221 10.70 17.55 -9.08
CA ASN A 221 11.11 18.05 -10.38
C ASN A 221 12.65 18.22 -10.53
N ASN A 222 13.44 17.83 -9.53
CA ASN A 222 14.89 17.99 -9.56
C ASN A 222 15.60 16.65 -9.87
N PRO A 223 16.17 16.47 -11.07
CA PRO A 223 16.90 15.25 -11.41
C PRO A 223 18.09 14.95 -10.49
N SER A 224 18.70 15.98 -9.88
CA SER A 224 19.82 15.83 -8.95
C SER A 224 19.39 15.24 -7.60
N ALA A 225 18.11 15.32 -7.24
CA ALA A 225 17.60 14.75 -6.00
C ALA A 225 17.64 13.22 -6.00
N VAL A 226 17.74 12.58 -7.16
CA VAL A 226 17.75 11.13 -7.34
C VAL A 226 19.02 10.63 -8.00
N VAL A 227 20.14 11.31 -7.79
CA VAL A 227 21.43 10.94 -8.38
C VAL A 227 21.85 9.52 -8.00
N GLU A 228 21.65 9.12 -6.75
CA GLU A 228 21.94 7.76 -6.26
C GLU A 228 21.14 6.69 -7.03
N VAL A 229 19.87 6.98 -7.33
CA VAL A 229 19.02 6.09 -8.14
C VAL A 229 19.57 5.93 -9.54
N ASN A 230 19.96 7.04 -10.17
CA ASN A 230 20.50 7.03 -11.53
C ASN A 230 21.87 6.33 -11.59
N MET A 231 22.70 6.50 -10.56
CA MET A 231 23.98 5.80 -10.46
C MET A 231 23.76 4.28 -10.28
N PHE A 232 22.84 3.86 -9.43
CA PHE A 232 22.54 2.43 -9.24
C PHE A 232 21.99 1.79 -10.51
N LYS A 233 21.12 2.49 -11.23
CA LYS A 233 20.58 2.02 -12.52
C LYS A 233 21.66 1.76 -13.58
N GLN A 234 22.80 2.45 -13.46
CA GLN A 234 23.98 2.26 -14.32
C GLN A 234 25.06 1.37 -13.68
N GLY A 235 24.83 0.93 -12.47
CA GLY A 235 25.75 0.12 -11.66
C GLY A 235 25.84 -1.35 -12.12
N PRO A 236 26.78 -2.09 -11.55
CA PRO A 236 27.04 -3.47 -11.93
C PRO A 236 25.86 -4.41 -11.62
N GLU A 237 25.15 -4.22 -10.52
CA GLU A 237 24.02 -5.04 -10.12
C GLU A 237 22.89 -4.97 -11.15
N MET A 238 22.46 -3.75 -11.51
CA MET A 238 21.42 -3.54 -12.52
C MET A 238 21.86 -4.02 -13.90
N ARG A 239 23.12 -3.81 -14.26
CA ARG A 239 23.68 -4.30 -15.53
C ARG A 239 23.63 -5.83 -15.60
N SER A 240 23.96 -6.51 -14.52
CA SER A 240 23.84 -7.97 -14.45
C SER A 240 22.41 -8.46 -14.71
N VAL A 241 21.41 -7.78 -14.17
CA VAL A 241 19.98 -8.12 -14.42
C VAL A 241 19.63 -7.87 -15.91
N GLN A 242 20.07 -6.76 -16.49
CA GLN A 242 19.84 -6.44 -17.90
C GLN A 242 20.44 -7.51 -18.83
N GLU A 243 21.70 -7.91 -18.58
CA GLU A 243 22.41 -8.93 -19.35
C GLU A 243 21.71 -10.27 -19.27
N LYS A 244 21.29 -10.70 -18.08
CA LYS A 244 20.51 -11.96 -17.90
C LYS A 244 19.17 -11.92 -18.65
N ILE A 245 18.46 -10.78 -18.66
CA ILE A 245 17.21 -10.66 -19.42
C ILE A 245 17.51 -10.77 -20.93
N ALA A 246 18.54 -10.08 -21.41
CA ALA A 246 18.94 -10.12 -22.80
C ALA A 246 19.35 -11.55 -23.23
N ASP A 247 20.11 -12.28 -22.39
CA ASP A 247 20.48 -13.66 -22.60
C ASP A 247 19.26 -14.60 -22.66
N ARG A 248 18.32 -14.46 -21.71
CA ARG A 248 17.08 -15.25 -21.68
C ARG A 248 16.21 -15.02 -22.91
N LEU A 249 16.16 -13.79 -23.41
CA LEU A 249 15.44 -13.41 -24.62
C LEU A 249 16.24 -13.67 -25.91
N ARG A 250 17.55 -13.95 -25.80
CA ARG A 250 18.51 -14.05 -26.91
C ARG A 250 18.48 -12.82 -27.82
N VAL A 251 18.53 -11.65 -27.22
CA VAL A 251 18.58 -10.35 -27.91
C VAL A 251 19.89 -9.63 -27.61
N PRO A 252 20.33 -8.69 -28.45
CA PRO A 252 21.47 -7.84 -28.15
C PRO A 252 21.31 -7.08 -26.83
N TYR A 253 22.34 -7.00 -26.00
CA TYR A 253 22.33 -6.31 -24.72
C TYR A 253 21.87 -4.84 -24.83
N SER A 254 22.22 -4.18 -25.94
CA SER A 254 21.84 -2.80 -26.21
C SER A 254 20.33 -2.56 -26.34
N LEU A 255 19.54 -3.62 -26.56
CA LEU A 255 18.08 -3.52 -26.63
C LEU A 255 17.41 -3.50 -25.25
N ILE A 256 18.07 -4.00 -24.20
CA ILE A 256 17.49 -4.08 -22.87
C ILE A 256 18.05 -2.95 -22.01
N THR A 257 17.33 -1.85 -21.94
CA THR A 257 17.65 -0.72 -21.06
C THR A 257 17.16 -0.99 -19.62
N HIS A 258 17.62 -0.17 -18.66
CA HIS A 258 17.09 -0.26 -17.28
C HIS A 258 15.57 0.01 -17.20
N ASP A 259 15.03 0.91 -18.01
CA ASP A 259 13.59 1.19 -18.04
C ASP A 259 12.80 -0.02 -18.58
N LEU A 260 13.33 -0.71 -19.59
CA LEU A 260 12.72 -1.95 -20.09
C LEU A 260 12.87 -3.12 -19.12
N THR A 261 13.95 -3.18 -18.34
CA THR A 261 14.12 -4.13 -17.23
C THR A 261 13.07 -3.88 -16.15
N GLU A 262 12.84 -2.62 -15.79
CA GLU A 262 11.79 -2.21 -14.85
C GLU A 262 10.39 -2.53 -15.41
N ALA A 263 10.15 -2.32 -16.71
CA ALA A 263 8.91 -2.68 -17.39
C ALA A 263 8.64 -4.19 -17.37
N ALA A 264 9.67 -5.03 -17.57
CA ALA A 264 9.55 -6.49 -17.45
C ALA A 264 9.14 -6.91 -16.03
N PHE A 265 9.79 -6.34 -15.02
CA PHE A 265 9.46 -6.60 -13.61
C PHE A 265 8.04 -6.15 -13.27
N TYR A 266 7.61 -5.02 -13.81
CA TYR A 266 6.24 -4.52 -13.62
C TYR A 266 5.20 -5.36 -14.35
N LEU A 267 5.47 -5.93 -15.54
CA LEU A 267 4.56 -6.87 -16.20
C LEU A 267 4.28 -8.07 -15.28
N CYS A 268 5.33 -8.70 -14.73
CA CYS A 268 5.18 -9.76 -13.74
C CYS A 268 4.36 -9.30 -12.53
N ALA A 269 4.74 -8.18 -11.91
CA ALA A 269 4.13 -7.71 -10.66
C ALA A 269 2.66 -7.29 -10.84
N TYR A 270 2.32 -6.57 -11.91
CA TYR A 270 0.95 -6.14 -12.15
C TYR A 270 0.02 -7.29 -12.55
N GLU A 271 0.48 -8.25 -13.36
CA GLU A 271 -0.36 -9.40 -13.69
C GLU A 271 -0.65 -10.24 -12.45
N PHE A 272 0.36 -10.47 -11.61
CA PHE A 272 0.14 -11.15 -10.32
C PHE A 272 -0.79 -10.34 -9.41
N ALA A 273 -0.56 -9.04 -9.25
CA ALA A 273 -1.39 -8.20 -8.38
C ALA A 273 -2.86 -8.12 -8.84
N ILE A 274 -3.11 -8.10 -10.16
CA ILE A 274 -4.44 -7.88 -10.74
C ILE A 274 -5.19 -9.18 -10.96
N LYS A 275 -4.50 -10.21 -11.50
CA LYS A 275 -5.10 -11.47 -11.95
C LYS A 275 -4.78 -12.66 -11.05
N ALA A 276 -3.86 -12.50 -10.09
CA ALA A 276 -3.35 -13.58 -9.24
C ALA A 276 -2.72 -14.76 -10.03
N VAL A 277 -2.06 -14.46 -11.15
CA VAL A 277 -1.38 -15.45 -11.99
C VAL A 277 0.13 -15.29 -11.93
N ASN A 278 0.86 -16.40 -12.04
CA ASN A 278 2.29 -16.38 -12.25
C ASN A 278 2.56 -16.13 -13.74
N SER A 279 2.65 -14.87 -14.10
CA SER A 279 2.81 -14.42 -15.48
C SER A 279 4.08 -15.00 -16.11
N PRO A 280 4.09 -15.35 -17.41
CA PRO A 280 5.28 -15.78 -18.11
C PRO A 280 6.42 -14.74 -18.06
N TRP A 281 6.11 -13.46 -17.87
CA TRP A 281 7.07 -12.39 -17.66
C TRP A 281 7.88 -12.55 -16.37
N CYS A 282 7.38 -13.28 -15.37
CA CYS A 282 8.07 -13.56 -14.12
C CYS A 282 9.30 -14.45 -14.32
N GLN A 283 9.32 -15.26 -15.38
CA GLN A 283 10.44 -16.14 -15.73
C GLN A 283 11.71 -15.38 -16.18
N LEU A 284 11.59 -14.08 -16.42
CA LEU A 284 12.73 -13.20 -16.71
C LEU A 284 13.60 -12.90 -15.47
N PHE A 285 13.13 -13.26 -14.27
CA PHE A 285 13.81 -12.93 -13.02
C PHE A 285 13.98 -14.16 -12.12
N ASP A 286 15.14 -14.31 -11.55
CA ASP A 286 15.34 -15.15 -10.38
C ASP A 286 15.26 -14.29 -9.08
N GLU A 287 15.45 -14.93 -7.92
CA GLU A 287 15.38 -14.25 -6.63
C GLU A 287 16.50 -13.20 -6.46
N VAL A 288 17.68 -13.44 -7.04
CA VAL A 288 18.80 -12.49 -6.99
C VAL A 288 18.44 -11.24 -7.77
N ASP A 289 17.89 -11.41 -8.97
CA ASP A 289 17.44 -10.31 -9.82
C ASP A 289 16.33 -9.50 -9.13
N ALA A 290 15.36 -10.21 -8.52
CA ALA A 290 14.26 -9.56 -7.80
C ALA A 290 14.72 -8.72 -6.60
N LYS A 291 15.76 -9.16 -5.88
CA LYS A 291 16.37 -8.37 -4.79
C LYS A 291 17.05 -7.11 -5.30
N VAL A 292 17.67 -7.14 -6.46
CA VAL A 292 18.25 -5.96 -7.11
C VAL A 292 17.14 -4.99 -7.52
N MET A 293 16.05 -5.49 -8.12
CA MET A 293 14.89 -4.68 -8.53
C MET A 293 14.18 -4.07 -7.32
N GLU A 294 14.06 -4.83 -6.22
CA GLU A 294 13.55 -4.31 -4.95
C GLU A 294 14.40 -3.17 -4.43
N TYR A 295 15.72 -3.35 -4.38
CA TYR A 295 16.63 -2.31 -3.91
C TYR A 295 16.58 -1.04 -4.77
N ALA A 296 16.56 -1.18 -6.09
CA ALA A 296 16.42 -0.04 -7.01
C ALA A 296 15.15 0.80 -6.74
N SER A 297 14.05 0.12 -6.45
CA SER A 297 12.80 0.79 -6.10
C SER A 297 12.84 1.40 -4.69
N ASP A 298 13.42 0.70 -3.70
CA ASP A 298 13.59 1.22 -2.35
C ASP A 298 14.48 2.45 -2.34
N LEU A 299 15.58 2.42 -3.10
CA LEU A 299 16.49 3.56 -3.27
C LEU A 299 15.74 4.78 -3.85
N ARG A 300 14.87 4.56 -4.83
CA ARG A 300 14.03 5.62 -5.39
C ARG A 300 13.07 6.20 -4.36
N GLU A 301 12.35 5.36 -3.64
CA GLU A 301 11.41 5.83 -2.61
C GLU A 301 12.13 6.48 -1.42
N TYR A 302 13.32 5.98 -1.06
CA TYR A 302 14.19 6.57 -0.03
C TYR A 302 14.54 8.03 -0.37
N TRP A 303 15.02 8.28 -1.60
CA TRP A 303 15.45 9.63 -2.02
C TRP A 303 14.29 10.54 -2.42
N LYS A 304 13.21 10.00 -2.95
CA LYS A 304 12.07 10.83 -3.36
C LYS A 304 11.05 11.12 -2.25
N ARG A 305 10.91 10.25 -1.26
CA ARG A 305 9.81 10.34 -0.27
C ARG A 305 10.18 9.93 1.14
N GLY A 306 11.34 9.28 1.28
CA GLY A 306 11.88 8.79 2.54
C GLY A 306 12.96 9.70 3.11
N TYR A 307 13.97 9.11 3.70
CA TYR A 307 15.01 9.78 4.46
C TYR A 307 16.07 10.52 3.62
N GLY A 308 16.04 10.43 2.28
CA GLY A 308 17.06 11.02 1.41
C GLY A 308 17.14 12.54 1.47
N HIS A 309 16.01 13.22 1.67
CA HIS A 309 15.94 14.67 1.85
C HIS A 309 14.99 15.00 3.01
N ASP A 310 15.34 16.01 3.81
CA ASP A 310 14.55 16.42 4.99
C ASP A 310 13.14 16.87 4.62
N ILE A 311 12.98 17.57 3.51
CA ILE A 311 11.68 18.04 3.05
C ILE A 311 10.71 16.92 2.71
N ASN A 312 11.20 15.71 2.39
CA ASN A 312 10.33 14.57 2.11
C ASN A 312 9.39 14.29 3.29
N SER A 313 9.96 14.13 4.49
CA SER A 313 9.18 13.89 5.71
C SER A 313 8.42 15.15 6.15
N LYS A 314 9.06 16.31 6.13
CA LYS A 314 8.48 17.59 6.56
C LYS A 314 7.29 18.04 5.71
N SER A 315 7.22 17.62 4.43
CA SER A 315 6.03 17.83 3.61
C SER A 315 4.77 17.25 4.24
N SER A 316 4.89 16.24 5.12
CA SER A 316 3.75 15.60 5.81
C SER A 316 3.33 16.27 7.13
N CYS A 317 3.97 17.40 7.54
CA CYS A 317 3.66 18.11 8.78
C CYS A 317 2.16 18.37 8.96
N ARG A 318 1.47 18.75 7.88
CA ARG A 318 0.02 19.00 7.90
C ARG A 318 -0.79 17.76 8.28
N LEU A 319 -0.46 16.61 7.73
CA LEU A 319 -1.09 15.33 8.07
C LEU A 319 -0.74 14.89 9.48
N PHE A 320 0.52 15.05 9.89
CA PHE A 320 0.98 14.79 11.24
C PHE A 320 0.17 15.59 12.28
N HIS A 321 0.01 16.89 12.07
CA HIS A 321 -0.79 17.74 12.96
C HIS A 321 -2.27 17.37 12.94
N ASP A 322 -2.85 17.00 11.80
CA ASP A 322 -4.25 16.55 11.73
C ASP A 322 -4.46 15.29 12.58
N VAL A 323 -3.55 14.32 12.50
CA VAL A 323 -3.60 13.09 13.31
C VAL A 323 -3.54 13.40 14.80
N PHE A 324 -2.54 14.17 15.25
CA PHE A 324 -2.42 14.50 16.68
C PHE A 324 -3.54 15.42 17.20
N ARG A 325 -4.07 16.30 16.36
CA ARG A 325 -5.24 17.12 16.70
C ARG A 325 -6.48 16.25 16.98
N ARG A 326 -6.70 15.19 16.19
CA ARG A 326 -7.81 14.23 16.40
C ARG A 326 -7.61 13.43 17.67
N LEU A 327 -6.41 12.90 17.89
CA LEU A 327 -6.07 12.19 19.13
C LEU A 327 -6.26 13.07 20.36
N ASN A 328 -5.78 14.31 20.33
CA ASN A 328 -5.93 15.27 21.43
C ASN A 328 -7.40 15.64 21.68
N LYS A 329 -8.20 15.81 20.62
CA LYS A 329 -9.64 16.06 20.73
C LYS A 329 -10.35 14.91 21.43
N ALA A 330 -10.12 13.67 20.98
CA ALA A 330 -10.73 12.49 21.57
C ALA A 330 -10.30 12.31 23.05
N ALA A 331 -9.02 12.52 23.35
CA ALA A 331 -8.51 12.49 24.72
C ALA A 331 -9.20 13.53 25.62
N GLY A 332 -9.41 14.75 25.11
CA GLY A 332 -10.07 15.84 25.82
C GLY A 332 -11.55 15.58 26.06
N GLU A 333 -12.27 15.11 25.05
CA GLU A 333 -13.70 14.74 25.15
C GLU A 333 -13.89 13.60 26.18
N ASN A 334 -13.05 12.56 26.11
CA ASN A 334 -13.06 11.43 27.04
C ASN A 334 -12.78 11.90 28.49
N LYS A 335 -11.71 12.69 28.68
CA LYS A 335 -11.35 13.22 30.01
C LYS A 335 -12.48 14.06 30.63
N SER A 336 -13.26 14.73 29.81
CA SER A 336 -14.41 15.56 30.25
C SER A 336 -15.68 14.74 30.49
N GLY A 337 -15.64 13.40 30.32
CA GLY A 337 -16.81 12.54 30.40
C GLY A 337 -17.81 12.75 29.25
N GLN A 338 -17.39 13.38 28.16
CA GLN A 338 -18.20 13.60 26.96
C GLN A 338 -18.05 12.42 26.00
N GLN A 339 -19.09 12.18 25.23
CA GLN A 339 -18.99 11.22 24.12
C GLN A 339 -17.96 11.70 23.09
N VAL A 340 -17.06 10.83 22.68
CA VAL A 340 -16.09 11.12 21.61
C VAL A 340 -16.85 11.31 20.30
N THR A 341 -16.83 12.52 19.77
CA THR A 341 -17.63 12.92 18.59
C THR A 341 -17.07 12.39 17.27
N GLU A 342 -15.81 11.97 17.25
CA GLU A 342 -15.14 11.36 16.11
C GLU A 342 -14.38 10.13 16.60
N ALA A 343 -15.13 9.01 16.75
CA ALA A 343 -14.56 7.77 17.26
C ALA A 343 -13.57 7.15 16.26
N VAL A 344 -13.85 7.28 14.96
CA VAL A 344 -13.01 6.71 13.90
C VAL A 344 -12.83 7.72 12.78
N THR A 345 -11.58 7.80 12.27
CA THR A 345 -11.26 8.53 11.03
C THR A 345 -10.56 7.59 10.05
N ILE A 346 -11.11 7.46 8.86
CA ILE A 346 -10.55 6.69 7.75
C ILE A 346 -10.06 7.68 6.68
N GLN A 347 -8.75 7.72 6.46
CA GLN A 347 -8.08 8.66 5.55
C GLN A 347 -7.43 7.87 4.40
N VAL A 348 -7.96 8.00 3.18
CA VAL A 348 -7.46 7.23 2.02
C VAL A 348 -6.65 8.11 1.09
N GLY A 349 -5.38 7.73 0.94
CA GLY A 349 -4.40 8.44 0.11
C GLY A 349 -3.53 7.50 -0.74
N HIS A 350 -2.26 7.82 -0.79
CA HIS A 350 -1.27 7.22 -1.67
C HIS A 350 -0.09 6.64 -0.86
N ALA A 351 0.82 5.90 -1.51
CA ALA A 351 2.12 5.60 -0.92
C ALA A 351 2.87 6.91 -0.60
N ASP A 352 2.71 7.91 -1.47
CA ASP A 352 3.24 9.28 -1.32
C ASP A 352 2.62 10.06 -0.13
N THR A 353 1.50 9.61 0.39
CA THR A 353 0.88 10.14 1.63
C THR A 353 1.45 9.43 2.85
N LEU A 354 1.56 8.10 2.78
CA LEU A 354 1.90 7.26 3.93
C LEU A 354 3.40 7.26 4.24
N LEU A 355 4.26 7.16 3.20
CA LEU A 355 5.70 7.07 3.39
C LEU A 355 6.33 8.31 4.04
N PRO A 356 6.03 9.56 3.62
CA PRO A 356 6.53 10.73 4.31
C PRO A 356 6.12 10.80 5.78
N LEU A 357 4.89 10.41 6.12
CA LEU A 357 4.43 10.36 7.51
C LEU A 357 5.19 9.30 8.32
N LEU A 358 5.37 8.08 7.79
CA LEU A 358 6.17 7.04 8.44
C LEU A 358 7.62 7.51 8.66
N THR A 359 8.19 8.21 7.67
CA THR A 359 9.53 8.79 7.76
C THR A 359 9.59 9.89 8.81
N LEU A 360 8.59 10.78 8.89
CA LEU A 360 8.52 11.84 9.91
C LEU A 360 8.44 11.26 11.33
N LEU A 361 7.69 10.17 11.48
CA LEU A 361 7.59 9.44 12.74
C LEU A 361 8.82 8.58 13.07
N GLY A 362 9.81 8.51 12.16
CA GLY A 362 11.07 7.79 12.37
C GLY A 362 11.02 6.28 12.10
N PHE A 363 9.92 5.73 11.56
CA PHE A 363 9.80 4.31 11.29
C PHE A 363 10.77 3.83 10.20
N PHE A 364 11.32 2.64 10.37
CA PHE A 364 12.19 1.95 9.39
C PHE A 364 13.44 2.76 8.99
N LYS A 365 13.97 3.53 9.93
CA LYS A 365 15.22 4.27 9.73
C LYS A 365 16.39 3.34 10.02
N ASP A 366 17.14 3.01 8.99
CA ASP A 366 18.40 2.29 9.12
C ASP A 366 19.55 3.22 9.58
N SER A 367 20.63 2.65 10.11
CA SER A 367 21.82 3.42 10.55
C SER A 367 22.50 4.15 9.38
N ASP A 368 22.53 3.48 8.23
CA ASP A 368 23.18 3.99 7.03
C ASP A 368 22.15 4.36 5.96
N ALA A 369 22.39 5.47 5.28
CA ALA A 369 21.59 5.87 4.14
C ALA A 369 21.70 4.85 3.00
N LEU A 370 20.62 4.62 2.26
CA LEU A 370 20.66 3.83 1.05
C LEU A 370 21.37 4.62 -0.07
N THR A 371 22.38 4.01 -0.67
CA THR A 371 23.17 4.61 -1.74
C THR A 371 23.35 3.68 -2.92
N SER A 372 23.83 4.21 -4.03
CA SER A 372 24.15 3.43 -5.23
C SER A 372 25.25 2.39 -5.05
N THR A 373 26.03 2.47 -3.96
CA THR A 373 27.24 1.67 -3.77
C THR A 373 27.18 0.70 -2.60
N ASN A 374 26.11 0.74 -1.77
CA ASN A 374 26.05 -0.07 -0.56
C ASN A 374 25.01 -1.21 -0.60
N TYR A 375 24.53 -1.60 -1.77
CA TYR A 375 23.57 -2.70 -1.94
C TYR A 375 23.95 -3.97 -1.16
N ALA A 376 25.20 -4.39 -1.27
CA ALA A 376 25.69 -5.63 -0.66
C ALA A 376 25.58 -5.62 0.89
N SER A 377 25.76 -4.46 1.54
CA SER A 377 25.65 -4.31 3.00
C SER A 377 24.21 -4.04 3.47
N GLN A 378 23.29 -3.69 2.57
CA GLN A 378 21.91 -3.33 2.85
C GLN A 378 20.91 -4.49 2.66
N THR A 379 21.38 -5.73 2.71
CA THR A 379 20.51 -6.91 2.52
C THR A 379 19.50 -7.12 3.65
N GLN A 380 19.79 -6.62 4.85
CA GLN A 380 18.94 -6.70 6.06
C GLN A 380 18.33 -5.35 6.44
N ARG A 381 18.28 -4.39 5.49
CA ARG A 381 17.70 -3.07 5.73
C ARG A 381 16.25 -3.14 6.23
N SER A 382 15.88 -2.22 7.10
CA SER A 382 14.50 -2.06 7.55
C SER A 382 13.65 -1.32 6.52
N PHE A 383 14.25 -0.40 5.76
CA PHE A 383 13.57 0.37 4.72
C PHE A 383 13.32 -0.49 3.48
N ARG A 384 12.21 -1.23 3.51
CA ARG A 384 11.76 -2.08 2.39
C ARG A 384 10.31 -1.78 2.05
N THR A 385 10.09 -1.15 0.90
CA THR A 385 8.74 -0.72 0.49
C THR A 385 7.81 -1.89 0.18
N SER A 386 8.35 -3.07 -0.13
CA SER A 386 7.60 -4.31 -0.25
C SER A 386 6.90 -4.72 1.05
N HIS A 387 7.49 -4.40 2.21
CA HIS A 387 6.94 -4.68 3.54
C HIS A 387 6.06 -3.56 4.07
N MET A 388 6.44 -2.31 3.77
CA MET A 388 5.77 -1.12 4.32
C MET A 388 4.56 -0.68 3.51
N LEU A 389 4.63 -0.78 2.19
CA LEU A 389 3.74 -0.08 1.27
C LEU A 389 3.12 -0.98 0.18
N PRO A 390 2.65 -2.22 0.47
CA PRO A 390 1.84 -2.95 -0.50
C PRO A 390 0.58 -2.17 -0.86
N TYR A 391 -0.21 -2.62 -1.85
CA TYR A 391 -1.55 -2.06 -2.06
C TYR A 391 -2.39 -2.18 -0.78
N ALA A 392 -3.25 -1.20 -0.51
CA ALA A 392 -4.04 -1.07 0.72
C ALA A 392 -3.21 -0.98 2.03
N ALA A 393 -1.89 -0.76 1.95
CA ALA A 393 -1.07 -0.52 3.15
C ALA A 393 -1.69 0.55 4.03
N ASN A 394 -1.59 0.35 5.34
CA ASN A 394 -2.25 1.23 6.29
C ASN A 394 -1.45 1.40 7.58
N LEU A 395 -1.46 2.63 8.10
CA LEU A 395 -1.06 2.96 9.46
C LEU A 395 -2.32 3.26 10.26
N VAL A 396 -2.54 2.48 11.31
CA VAL A 396 -3.66 2.67 12.24
C VAL A 396 -3.09 3.09 13.59
N LEU A 397 -3.62 4.18 14.15
CA LEU A 397 -3.30 4.64 15.50
C LEU A 397 -4.55 4.50 16.36
N VAL A 398 -4.46 3.72 17.42
CA VAL A 398 -5.57 3.48 18.34
C VAL A 398 -5.24 4.06 19.71
N LEU A 399 -6.10 4.96 20.17
CA LEU A 399 -6.01 5.57 21.50
C LEU A 399 -6.92 4.80 22.46
N TYR A 400 -6.32 4.35 23.56
CA TYR A 400 -7.01 3.63 24.63
C TYR A 400 -7.09 4.48 25.90
N ASP A 401 -8.20 4.35 26.61
CA ASP A 401 -8.34 4.73 28.02
C ASP A 401 -8.22 3.47 28.87
N CYS A 402 -7.19 3.40 29.70
CA CYS A 402 -6.93 2.28 30.62
C CYS A 402 -7.38 2.56 32.05
N GLY A 403 -8.14 3.67 32.26
CA GLY A 403 -8.66 4.10 33.56
C GLY A 403 -7.68 5.00 34.31
N GLY A 404 -8.21 5.78 35.25
CA GLY A 404 -7.38 6.66 36.12
C GLY A 404 -6.62 7.77 35.39
N GLY A 405 -6.93 8.06 34.13
CA GLY A 405 -6.21 9.02 33.30
C GLY A 405 -5.04 8.42 32.50
N ASP A 406 -4.85 7.09 32.54
CA ASP A 406 -3.84 6.36 31.79
C ASP A 406 -4.30 6.20 30.33
N LEU A 407 -3.96 7.17 29.46
CA LEU A 407 -4.21 7.09 28.04
C LEU A 407 -2.99 6.47 27.34
N ARG A 408 -3.23 5.50 26.44
CA ARG A 408 -2.20 4.77 25.70
C ARG A 408 -2.43 4.81 24.22
N LEU A 409 -1.34 4.84 23.43
CA LEU A 409 -1.41 4.89 21.97
C LEU A 409 -0.73 3.66 21.35
N GLN A 410 -1.48 2.93 20.52
CA GLN A 410 -0.96 1.79 19.78
C GLN A 410 -0.88 2.09 18.30
N PRO A 411 0.32 2.04 17.68
CA PRO A 411 0.48 2.05 16.24
C PRO A 411 0.42 0.63 15.67
N LEU A 412 -0.33 0.46 14.56
CA LEU A 412 -0.32 -0.75 13.74
C LEU A 412 0.04 -0.39 12.31
N LEU A 413 0.94 -1.14 11.71
CA LEU A 413 1.23 -1.05 10.28
C LEU A 413 0.79 -2.35 9.60
N ASN A 414 -0.03 -2.24 8.57
CA ASN A 414 -0.58 -3.39 7.86
C ASN A 414 -1.22 -4.41 8.81
N GLU A 415 -2.03 -3.93 9.75
CA GLU A 415 -2.76 -4.69 10.78
C GLU A 415 -1.84 -5.38 11.82
N LYS A 416 -0.55 -5.05 11.88
CA LYS A 416 0.41 -5.59 12.87
C LYS A 416 0.89 -4.48 13.80
N PRO A 417 0.91 -4.70 15.12
CA PRO A 417 1.50 -3.75 16.06
C PRO A 417 2.95 -3.46 15.70
N VAL A 418 3.30 -2.19 15.74
CA VAL A 418 4.68 -1.69 15.62
C VAL A 418 4.99 -0.81 16.82
N THR A 419 6.27 -0.57 17.09
CA THR A 419 6.68 0.31 18.20
C THR A 419 7.15 1.65 17.66
N PHE A 420 6.78 2.74 18.32
CA PHE A 420 7.33 4.06 17.99
C PHE A 420 8.85 4.04 18.17
N PRO A 421 9.64 4.43 17.16
CA PRO A 421 11.08 4.46 17.28
C PRO A 421 11.53 5.36 18.44
N GLY A 422 12.42 4.88 19.28
CA GLY A 422 12.91 5.62 20.45
C GLY A 422 12.00 5.60 21.69
N LEU A 423 10.78 5.06 21.56
CA LEU A 423 9.86 4.84 22.68
C LEU A 423 9.77 3.34 22.98
N THR A 424 10.71 2.83 23.73
CA THR A 424 10.68 1.43 24.18
C THR A 424 10.33 1.37 25.66
N ASP A 425 9.07 1.12 25.98
CA ASP A 425 8.73 0.51 27.27
C ASP A 425 8.82 -1.02 27.07
N PRO A 426 9.80 -1.70 27.64
CA PRO A 426 9.96 -3.14 27.49
C PRO A 426 8.78 -3.95 28.06
N ARG A 427 7.86 -3.30 28.77
CA ARG A 427 6.72 -3.92 29.43
C ARG A 427 5.43 -3.85 28.62
N THR A 428 5.36 -2.98 27.63
CA THR A 428 4.14 -2.81 26.81
C THR A 428 4.44 -2.32 25.39
N SER A 429 3.69 -2.86 24.40
CA SER A 429 3.70 -2.36 23.01
C SER A 429 2.91 -1.05 22.87
N MET A 430 2.33 -0.53 23.96
CA MET A 430 1.45 0.66 23.98
C MET A 430 2.00 1.68 24.97
N PRO A 431 2.84 2.62 24.53
CA PRO A 431 3.35 3.69 25.38
C PRO A 431 2.23 4.60 25.89
N LEU A 432 2.48 5.30 27.00
CA LEU A 432 1.62 6.38 27.44
C LEU A 432 1.49 7.43 26.33
N TYR A 433 0.29 7.92 26.10
CA TYR A 433 0.06 8.94 25.09
C TYR A 433 0.82 10.26 25.38
N GLU A 434 0.98 10.58 26.65
CA GLU A 434 1.81 11.73 27.06
C GLU A 434 3.29 11.53 26.70
N ASP A 435 3.84 10.32 26.85
CA ASP A 435 5.22 10.01 26.46
C ASP A 435 5.40 10.12 24.94
N VAL A 436 4.39 9.68 24.15
CA VAL A 436 4.39 9.87 22.70
C VAL A 436 4.40 11.34 22.33
N LYS A 437 3.58 12.18 23.00
CA LYS A 437 3.56 13.63 22.75
C LYS A 437 4.87 14.29 23.14
N GLU A 438 5.47 13.88 24.26
CA GLU A 438 6.77 14.41 24.70
C GLU A 438 7.88 14.02 23.72
N HIS A 439 7.87 12.77 23.24
CA HIS A 439 8.82 12.31 22.23
C HIS A 439 8.77 13.11 20.94
N TYR A 440 7.55 13.43 20.46
CA TYR A 440 7.33 14.22 19.25
C TYR A 440 7.13 15.72 19.55
N ARG A 441 7.48 16.22 20.75
CA ARG A 441 7.24 17.61 21.15
C ARG A 441 7.81 18.63 20.16
N GLU A 442 9.03 18.41 19.67
CA GLU A 442 9.65 19.32 18.70
C GLU A 442 8.88 19.38 17.38
N LEU A 443 8.38 18.24 16.91
CA LEU A 443 7.52 18.19 15.71
C LEU A 443 6.15 18.82 15.98
N LEU A 444 5.56 18.57 17.15
CA LEU A 444 4.26 19.15 17.52
C LEU A 444 4.32 20.69 17.67
N GLN A 445 5.47 21.25 18.01
CA GLN A 445 5.65 22.69 18.16
C GLN A 445 6.22 23.37 16.93
N GLY A 446 7.01 22.67 16.10
CA GLY A 446 7.84 23.26 15.08
C GLY A 446 7.64 22.77 13.65
N CYS A 447 6.88 21.68 13.41
CA CYS A 447 6.65 21.13 12.07
C CYS A 447 5.53 21.95 11.37
N ASP A 448 5.81 23.20 11.00
CA ASP A 448 4.88 24.05 10.31
C ASP A 448 4.96 23.83 8.79
N PHE A 449 3.88 23.35 8.18
CA PHE A 449 3.85 23.03 6.75
C PHE A 449 4.15 24.25 5.88
N GLU A 450 3.59 25.41 6.21
CA GLU A 450 3.77 26.62 5.40
C GLU A 450 5.22 27.10 5.45
N ALA A 451 5.84 27.05 6.63
CA ALA A 451 7.24 27.43 6.80
C ALA A 451 8.19 26.42 6.13
N GLU A 452 7.97 25.10 6.34
CA GLU A 452 8.83 24.05 5.80
C GLU A 452 8.74 23.94 4.27
N CYS A 453 7.57 24.22 3.70
CA CYS A 453 7.31 24.09 2.26
C CYS A 453 7.63 25.33 1.43
N GLN A 454 8.04 26.43 2.08
CA GLN A 454 8.53 27.62 1.36
C GLN A 454 9.95 27.40 0.84
N LEU A 455 10.23 27.95 -0.35
CA LEU A 455 11.60 28.02 -0.84
C LEU A 455 12.41 28.99 0.01
N PHE A 456 13.59 28.56 0.44
CA PHE A 456 14.55 29.48 1.04
C PHE A 456 14.95 30.54 0.01
N LYS A 457 14.62 31.79 0.29
CA LYS A 457 15.18 32.91 -0.49
C LYS A 457 16.69 32.92 -0.21
N HIS A 458 17.49 32.40 -1.11
CA HIS A 458 18.94 32.70 -1.07
C HIS A 458 19.08 34.23 -1.04
N PRO A 459 19.78 34.80 -0.06
CA PRO A 459 20.11 36.19 -0.14
C PRO A 459 20.83 36.41 -1.48
N ALA A 460 20.30 37.34 -2.29
CA ALA A 460 20.96 37.70 -3.55
C ALA A 460 22.44 37.97 -3.25
N LYS A 461 23.34 37.22 -3.90
CA LYS A 461 24.76 37.54 -3.84
C LYS A 461 24.89 38.95 -4.42
N VAL A 462 25.11 39.94 -3.54
CA VAL A 462 25.47 41.31 -3.89
C VAL A 462 26.89 41.32 -4.45
#